data_dd2e4591886f537f47e1deb625ae942c
#
_entry.id   dd2e4591886f537f47e1deb625ae942c
#
_cell.length_a   1.000
_cell.length_b   1.000
_cell.length_c   1.000
_cell.angle_alpha   90.00
_cell.angle_beta   90.00
_cell.angle_gamma   90.00
#
_symmetry.space_group_name_H-M   'P 1'
#
loop_
_entity.id
_entity.type
_entity.pdbx_description
1 polymer ?
#
loop_
_entity_poly.entity_id
_entity_poly.type
_entity_poly.pdbx_seq_one_letter_code
_entity_poly.pdbx_strand_id
1 'polypeptide(L)'
;MNVFNPRRALSKRMHSSSEELANIISHGIGLIAALIGAPILLLAARETGSGGFFVGTIIFIAAMLTLYLASMLYHAWPETRTKYVLQLFDHSAIFFLIAGTYTPFALGPLRGIWGSTILAVVWAVAAFGVIVKTMRGTSRHRKLAMSLYLGMGWSALIIIWPLILKVPPTALFWLFAGGVAYTAGVLFFVNERLRYGHFVWHLFVLAGTSCHFLALLACTA
;
A
#
# COMPACT_ATOMS: atom_id res chain seq x y z
N MET A 1 9.79 3.66 29.75
CA MET A 1 10.79 3.40 28.72
C MET A 1 10.81 4.59 27.76
N ASN A 2 11.87 5.44 27.79
CA ASN A 2 11.98 6.64 26.97
C ASN A 2 12.34 6.26 25.53
N VAL A 3 11.35 6.14 24.63
CA VAL A 3 11.53 5.82 23.21
C VAL A 3 11.88 7.08 22.39
N PHE A 4 11.76 8.27 22.99
CA PHE A 4 12.05 9.54 22.32
C PHE A 4 13.51 9.96 22.57
N ASN A 5 14.38 9.77 21.56
CA ASN A 5 15.75 10.30 21.59
C ASN A 5 15.84 11.49 20.62
N PRO A 6 15.83 12.74 21.12
CA PRO A 6 15.83 13.93 20.30
C PRO A 6 17.10 14.09 19.43
N ARG A 7 18.23 13.52 19.82
CA ARG A 7 19.49 13.59 19.06
C ARG A 7 19.50 12.74 17.77
N ARG A 8 18.60 11.74 17.63
CA ARG A 8 18.45 10.96 16.40
C ARG A 8 17.44 11.58 15.42
N ALA A 9 16.54 12.44 15.89
CA ALA A 9 15.64 13.20 15.05
C ALA A 9 16.40 14.26 14.21
N LEU A 10 17.54 14.75 14.69
CA LEU A 10 18.34 15.80 14.04
C LEU A 10 19.11 15.33 12.80
N SER A 11 19.19 14.03 12.48
CA SER A 11 19.88 13.53 11.29
C SER A 11 18.98 13.35 10.06
N LYS A 12 17.65 13.41 10.24
CA LYS A 12 16.69 13.31 9.14
C LYS A 12 16.37 14.72 8.65
N ARG A 13 16.55 14.97 7.35
CA ARG A 13 16.10 16.21 6.73
C ARG A 13 14.60 16.41 7.02
N MET A 14 14.26 17.53 7.65
CA MET A 14 12.86 17.93 7.82
C MET A 14 12.28 18.35 6.48
N HIS A 15 11.05 17.90 6.18
CA HIS A 15 10.34 18.40 4.99
C HIS A 15 10.00 19.88 5.17
N SER A 16 10.15 20.66 4.12
CA SER A 16 9.67 22.04 4.11
C SER A 16 8.13 22.08 4.10
N SER A 17 7.55 23.22 4.49
CA SER A 17 6.09 23.38 4.44
C SER A 17 5.51 23.15 3.04
N SER A 18 6.26 23.49 1.98
CA SER A 18 5.86 23.23 0.60
C SER A 18 5.93 21.75 0.22
N GLU A 19 6.87 20.98 0.78
CA GLU A 19 6.94 19.53 0.59
C GLU A 19 5.80 18.82 1.33
N GLU A 20 5.50 19.25 2.58
CA GLU A 20 4.35 18.70 3.32
C GLU A 20 3.04 19.00 2.59
N LEU A 21 2.87 20.22 2.05
CA LEU A 21 1.68 20.56 1.26
C LEU A 21 1.56 19.70 0.00
N ALA A 22 2.67 19.46 -0.72
CA ALA A 22 2.67 18.57 -1.89
C ALA A 22 2.28 17.13 -1.53
N ASN A 23 2.77 16.62 -0.38
CA ASN A 23 2.41 15.31 0.14
C ASN A 23 0.92 15.22 0.50
N ILE A 24 0.37 16.25 1.17
CA ILE A 24 -1.07 16.33 1.49
C ILE A 24 -1.91 16.31 0.21
N ILE A 25 -1.57 17.16 -0.76
CA ILE A 25 -2.33 17.29 -2.00
C ILE A 25 -2.31 15.97 -2.79
N SER A 26 -1.15 15.32 -2.93
CA SER A 26 -1.04 14.07 -3.69
C SER A 26 -1.94 12.97 -3.13
N HIS A 27 -1.86 12.67 -1.85
CA HIS A 27 -2.70 11.64 -1.24
C HIS A 27 -4.14 12.11 -0.98
N GLY A 28 -4.38 13.40 -0.85
CA GLY A 28 -5.73 13.98 -0.86
C GLY A 28 -6.45 13.73 -2.20
N ILE A 29 -5.78 13.94 -3.32
CA ILE A 29 -6.29 13.58 -4.66
C ILE A 29 -6.53 12.07 -4.74
N GLY A 30 -5.59 11.25 -4.25
CA GLY A 30 -5.76 9.80 -4.19
C GLY A 30 -6.97 9.36 -3.38
N LEU A 31 -7.23 9.99 -2.24
CA LEU A 31 -8.40 9.72 -1.40
C LEU A 31 -9.70 10.05 -2.14
N ILE A 32 -9.78 11.21 -2.79
CA ILE A 32 -10.96 11.60 -3.56
C ILE A 32 -11.19 10.63 -4.73
N ALA A 33 -10.14 10.29 -5.49
CA ALA A 33 -10.23 9.34 -6.59
C ALA A 33 -10.66 7.95 -6.10
N ALA A 34 -10.16 7.51 -4.95
CA ALA A 34 -10.54 6.25 -4.32
C ALA A 34 -12.00 6.23 -3.88
N LEU A 35 -12.52 7.33 -3.30
CA LEU A 35 -13.92 7.46 -2.92
C LEU A 35 -14.87 7.44 -4.13
N ILE A 36 -14.46 8.03 -5.25
CA ILE A 36 -15.22 7.99 -6.51
C ILE A 36 -15.15 6.61 -7.16
N GLY A 37 -13.97 5.99 -7.17
CA GLY A 37 -13.75 4.68 -7.78
C GLY A 37 -14.35 3.51 -6.99
N ALA A 38 -14.44 3.65 -5.65
CA ALA A 38 -14.93 2.57 -4.80
C ALA A 38 -16.30 2.02 -5.19
N PRO A 39 -17.36 2.84 -5.36
CA PRO A 39 -18.66 2.32 -5.78
C PRO A 39 -18.63 1.66 -7.16
N ILE A 40 -17.83 2.17 -8.10
CA ILE A 40 -17.68 1.60 -9.45
C ILE A 40 -17.11 0.19 -9.34
N LEU A 41 -15.99 0.03 -8.60
CA LEU A 41 -15.36 -1.27 -8.44
C LEU A 41 -16.21 -2.25 -7.64
N LEU A 42 -16.95 -1.78 -6.62
CA LEU A 42 -17.86 -2.63 -5.84
C LEU A 42 -19.04 -3.14 -6.66
N LEU A 43 -19.65 -2.29 -7.48
CA LEU A 43 -20.73 -2.70 -8.37
C LEU A 43 -20.23 -3.75 -9.36
N ALA A 44 -19.12 -3.49 -10.05
CA ALA A 44 -18.51 -4.42 -10.97
C ALA A 44 -18.13 -5.75 -10.29
N ALA A 45 -17.52 -5.72 -9.09
CA ALA A 45 -17.18 -6.92 -8.35
C ALA A 45 -18.41 -7.74 -7.93
N ARG A 46 -19.53 -7.08 -7.62
CA ARG A 46 -20.80 -7.75 -7.29
C ARG A 46 -21.37 -8.52 -8.48
N GLU A 47 -21.27 -7.95 -9.67
CA GLU A 47 -21.79 -8.55 -10.92
C GLU A 47 -21.06 -9.84 -11.31
N THR A 48 -19.82 -10.07 -10.81
CA THR A 48 -19.12 -11.34 -11.02
C THR A 48 -19.81 -12.55 -10.37
N GLY A 49 -20.74 -12.35 -9.43
CA GLY A 49 -21.37 -13.41 -8.64
C GLY A 49 -20.43 -14.09 -7.63
N SER A 50 -19.15 -13.71 -7.57
CA SER A 50 -18.16 -14.28 -6.64
C SER A 50 -18.18 -13.54 -5.30
N GLY A 51 -18.80 -14.11 -4.28
CA GLY A 51 -18.81 -13.51 -2.93
C GLY A 51 -17.40 -13.31 -2.35
N GLY A 52 -16.48 -14.23 -2.63
CA GLY A 52 -15.08 -14.09 -2.19
C GLY A 52 -14.37 -12.92 -2.86
N PHE A 53 -14.52 -12.76 -4.18
CA PHE A 53 -13.97 -11.63 -4.91
C PHE A 53 -14.55 -10.29 -4.42
N PHE A 54 -15.85 -10.23 -4.20
CA PHE A 54 -16.52 -9.05 -3.68
C PHE A 54 -16.01 -8.64 -2.29
N VAL A 55 -15.93 -9.59 -1.34
CA VAL A 55 -15.38 -9.33 0.01
C VAL A 55 -13.92 -8.88 -0.08
N GLY A 56 -13.11 -9.55 -0.91
CA GLY A 56 -11.72 -9.15 -1.14
C GLY A 56 -11.60 -7.73 -1.68
N THR A 57 -12.49 -7.34 -2.60
CA THR A 57 -12.54 -5.99 -3.15
C THR A 57 -12.89 -4.94 -2.09
N ILE A 58 -13.80 -5.24 -1.16
CA ILE A 58 -14.08 -4.38 -0.01
C ILE A 58 -12.81 -4.17 0.83
N ILE A 59 -12.06 -5.24 1.10
CA ILE A 59 -10.82 -5.17 1.89
C ILE A 59 -9.75 -4.33 1.17
N PHE A 60 -9.58 -4.50 -0.14
CA PHE A 60 -8.68 -3.66 -0.93
C PHE A 60 -9.05 -2.18 -0.87
N ILE A 61 -10.32 -1.85 -1.07
CA ILE A 61 -10.81 -0.46 -1.02
C ILE A 61 -10.59 0.13 0.38
N ALA A 62 -10.94 -0.61 1.44
CA ALA A 62 -10.73 -0.17 2.80
C ALA A 62 -9.24 0.10 3.10
N ALA A 63 -8.35 -0.78 2.64
CA ALA A 63 -6.90 -0.60 2.80
C ALA A 63 -6.37 0.63 2.03
N MET A 64 -6.84 0.83 0.80
CA MET A 64 -6.50 1.98 -0.04
C MET A 64 -6.96 3.31 0.59
N LEU A 65 -8.21 3.40 1.04
CA LEU A 65 -8.75 4.57 1.72
C LEU A 65 -7.99 4.85 3.03
N THR A 66 -7.68 3.80 3.79
CA THR A 66 -6.91 3.91 5.05
C THR A 66 -5.52 4.48 4.77
N LEU A 67 -4.82 4.01 3.74
CA LEU A 67 -3.50 4.51 3.37
C LEU A 67 -3.55 6.00 3.04
N TYR A 68 -4.43 6.41 2.13
CA TYR A 68 -4.48 7.80 1.70
C TYR A 68 -4.89 8.75 2.83
N LEU A 69 -5.87 8.34 3.64
CA LEU A 69 -6.30 9.13 4.80
C LEU A 69 -5.20 9.24 5.86
N ALA A 70 -4.56 8.13 6.23
CA ALA A 70 -3.50 8.12 7.22
C ALA A 70 -2.31 8.99 6.79
N SER A 71 -1.92 8.89 5.52
CA SER A 71 -0.83 9.68 4.96
C SER A 71 -1.17 11.17 4.89
N MET A 72 -2.36 11.53 4.41
CA MET A 72 -2.82 12.92 4.38
C MET A 72 -2.82 13.53 5.79
N LEU A 73 -3.37 12.82 6.78
CA LEU A 73 -3.40 13.28 8.17
C LEU A 73 -1.99 13.40 8.76
N TYR A 74 -1.09 12.45 8.49
CA TYR A 74 0.29 12.51 8.96
C TYR A 74 1.00 13.77 8.45
N HIS A 75 0.89 14.07 7.15
CA HIS A 75 1.53 15.23 6.54
C HIS A 75 0.88 16.56 6.93
N ALA A 76 -0.43 16.57 7.20
CA ALA A 76 -1.16 17.76 7.63
C ALA A 76 -0.91 18.14 9.11
N TRP A 77 -0.42 17.21 9.93
CA TRP A 77 -0.33 17.43 11.38
C TRP A 77 0.96 18.17 11.77
N PRO A 78 0.89 19.13 12.72
CA PRO A 78 2.08 19.80 13.23
C PRO A 78 3.00 18.84 13.99
N GLU A 79 4.29 19.19 14.11
CA GLU A 79 5.32 18.40 14.79
C GLU A 79 5.01 18.22 16.28
N THR A 80 4.31 17.13 16.61
CA THR A 80 3.83 16.77 17.95
C THR A 80 3.94 15.27 18.18
N ARG A 81 3.65 14.81 19.39
CA ARG A 81 3.50 13.37 19.68
C ARG A 81 2.43 12.71 18.79
N THR A 82 1.36 13.44 18.48
CA THR A 82 0.30 12.96 17.57
C THR A 82 0.84 12.69 16.17
N LYS A 83 1.69 13.58 15.62
CA LYS A 83 2.32 13.35 14.30
C LYS A 83 3.14 12.06 14.29
N TYR A 84 3.83 11.72 15.37
CA TYR A 84 4.55 10.46 15.48
C TYR A 84 3.61 9.25 15.42
N VAL A 85 2.45 9.31 16.09
CA VAL A 85 1.42 8.25 16.02
C VAL A 85 0.86 8.15 14.60
N LEU A 86 0.52 9.28 13.97
CA LEU A 86 0.05 9.30 12.58
C LEU A 86 1.08 8.75 11.60
N GLN A 87 2.38 9.03 11.80
CA GLN A 87 3.46 8.43 11.02
C GLN A 87 3.49 6.90 11.15
N LEU A 88 3.21 6.39 12.35
CA LEU A 88 3.14 4.95 12.57
C LEU A 88 1.96 4.33 11.81
N PHE A 89 0.81 4.99 11.80
CA PHE A 89 -0.36 4.56 11.03
C PHE A 89 -0.09 4.62 9.52
N ASP A 90 0.44 5.74 9.01
CA ASP A 90 0.78 5.93 7.60
C ASP A 90 1.70 4.81 7.09
N HIS A 91 2.80 4.55 7.81
CA HIS A 91 3.73 3.49 7.43
C HIS A 91 3.16 2.08 7.62
N SER A 92 2.24 1.87 8.54
CA SER A 92 1.59 0.57 8.75
C SER A 92 0.54 0.29 7.67
N ALA A 93 -0.13 1.33 7.18
CA ALA A 93 -1.13 1.23 6.13
C ALA A 93 -0.55 0.68 4.81
N ILE A 94 0.76 0.83 4.56
CA ILE A 94 1.42 0.23 3.40
C ILE A 94 1.33 -1.32 3.46
N PHE A 95 1.55 -1.93 4.64
CA PHE A 95 1.40 -3.37 4.80
C PHE A 95 -0.02 -3.83 4.52
N PHE A 96 -1.01 -3.07 5.03
CA PHE A 96 -2.43 -3.36 4.79
C PHE A 96 -2.80 -3.21 3.32
N LEU A 97 -2.27 -2.19 2.62
CA LEU A 97 -2.52 -2.02 1.19
C LEU A 97 -1.97 -3.20 0.39
N ILE A 98 -0.72 -3.63 0.65
CA ILE A 98 -0.12 -4.76 -0.05
C ILE A 98 -0.96 -6.03 0.20
N ALA A 99 -1.26 -6.38 1.45
CA ALA A 99 -2.07 -7.56 1.77
C ALA A 99 -3.50 -7.43 1.21
N GLY A 100 -4.09 -6.24 1.29
CA GLY A 100 -5.40 -5.91 0.71
C GLY A 100 -5.46 -6.13 -0.81
N THR A 101 -4.37 -5.81 -1.53
CA THR A 101 -4.27 -6.04 -2.99
C THR A 101 -4.34 -7.53 -3.35
N TYR A 102 -3.72 -8.41 -2.56
CA TYR A 102 -3.78 -9.85 -2.79
C TYR A 102 -5.15 -10.45 -2.52
N THR A 103 -5.91 -9.85 -1.59
CA THR A 103 -7.12 -10.45 -1.03
C THR A 103 -8.20 -10.75 -2.06
N PRO A 104 -8.59 -9.85 -3.00
CA PRO A 104 -9.60 -10.16 -4.00
C PRO A 104 -9.17 -11.26 -4.97
N PHE A 105 -7.89 -11.31 -5.36
CA PHE A 105 -7.37 -12.38 -6.22
C PHE A 105 -7.36 -13.73 -5.49
N ALA A 106 -6.96 -13.74 -4.22
CA ALA A 106 -6.88 -14.94 -3.40
C ALA A 106 -8.25 -15.56 -3.10
N LEU A 107 -9.25 -14.72 -2.80
CA LEU A 107 -10.62 -15.15 -2.50
C LEU A 107 -11.49 -15.34 -3.74
N GLY A 108 -11.09 -14.77 -4.88
CA GLY A 108 -11.77 -14.86 -6.18
C GLY A 108 -11.11 -15.88 -7.11
N PRO A 109 -10.39 -15.45 -8.17
CA PRO A 109 -9.89 -16.35 -9.21
C PRO A 109 -8.92 -17.40 -8.71
N LEU A 110 -8.12 -17.13 -7.67
CA LEU A 110 -7.17 -18.09 -7.09
C LEU A 110 -7.77 -18.98 -6.00
N ARG A 111 -9.07 -18.89 -5.74
CA ARG A 111 -9.73 -19.65 -4.67
C ARG A 111 -9.27 -21.10 -4.60
N GLY A 112 -9.00 -21.60 -3.40
CA GLY A 112 -8.44 -22.91 -3.10
C GLY A 112 -7.07 -22.81 -2.45
N ILE A 113 -6.27 -23.87 -2.54
CA ILE A 113 -4.99 -23.96 -1.81
C ILE A 113 -4.04 -22.80 -2.11
N TRP A 114 -3.90 -22.39 -3.37
CA TRP A 114 -3.03 -21.29 -3.76
C TRP A 114 -3.49 -19.95 -3.17
N GLY A 115 -4.80 -19.65 -3.25
CA GLY A 115 -5.38 -18.43 -2.69
C GLY A 115 -5.26 -18.39 -1.17
N SER A 116 -5.63 -19.48 -0.47
CA SER A 116 -5.53 -19.52 1.00
C SER A 116 -4.10 -19.42 1.49
N THR A 117 -3.14 -20.07 0.83
CA THR A 117 -1.73 -20.03 1.20
C THR A 117 -1.15 -18.62 1.03
N ILE A 118 -1.32 -17.99 -0.15
CA ILE A 118 -0.77 -16.64 -0.36
C ILE A 118 -1.44 -15.63 0.57
N LEU A 119 -2.73 -15.74 0.80
CA LEU A 119 -3.48 -14.88 1.72
C LEU A 119 -2.93 -14.97 3.14
N ALA A 120 -2.74 -16.19 3.66
CA ALA A 120 -2.16 -16.42 4.98
C ALA A 120 -0.76 -15.82 5.10
N VAL A 121 0.10 -16.04 4.10
CA VAL A 121 1.48 -15.54 4.08
C VAL A 121 1.50 -14.01 4.08
N VAL A 122 0.79 -13.35 3.16
CA VAL A 122 0.86 -11.88 3.05
C VAL A 122 0.27 -11.19 4.28
N TRP A 123 -0.82 -11.70 4.86
CA TRP A 123 -1.39 -11.14 6.08
C TRP A 123 -0.53 -11.39 7.31
N ALA A 124 0.12 -12.55 7.41
CA ALA A 124 1.07 -12.85 8.49
C ALA A 124 2.29 -11.91 8.42
N VAL A 125 2.86 -11.69 7.22
CA VAL A 125 3.97 -10.76 7.03
C VAL A 125 3.54 -9.32 7.29
N ALA A 126 2.32 -8.94 6.89
CA ALA A 126 1.77 -7.61 7.20
C ALA A 126 1.65 -7.39 8.71
N ALA A 127 1.06 -8.34 9.44
CA ALA A 127 0.95 -8.28 10.90
C ALA A 127 2.34 -8.19 11.57
N PHE A 128 3.28 -9.03 11.14
CA PHE A 128 4.66 -8.98 11.63
C PHE A 128 5.31 -7.60 11.38
N GLY A 129 5.17 -7.05 10.16
CA GLY A 129 5.70 -5.74 9.81
C GLY A 129 5.13 -4.61 10.67
N VAL A 130 3.81 -4.63 10.94
CA VAL A 130 3.15 -3.68 11.84
C VAL A 130 3.68 -3.83 13.27
N ILE A 131 3.78 -5.04 13.80
CA ILE A 131 4.33 -5.30 15.14
C ILE A 131 5.77 -4.77 15.26
N VAL A 132 6.62 -5.04 14.27
CA VAL A 132 8.00 -4.52 14.27
C VAL A 132 8.02 -3.00 14.30
N LYS A 133 7.16 -2.33 13.51
CA LYS A 133 7.07 -0.87 13.48
C LYS A 133 6.56 -0.29 14.80
N THR A 134 5.54 -0.87 15.39
CA THR A 134 4.98 -0.41 16.67
C THR A 134 5.94 -0.58 17.84
N MET A 135 6.67 -1.70 17.89
CA MET A 135 7.61 -1.98 18.99
C MET A 135 8.94 -1.23 18.88
N ARG A 136 9.42 -0.97 17.66
CA ARG A 136 10.79 -0.46 17.41
C ARG A 136 10.84 0.93 16.80
N GLY A 137 9.69 1.53 16.49
CA GLY A 137 9.56 2.84 15.86
C GLY A 137 9.84 2.82 14.36
N THR A 138 9.44 3.90 13.67
CA THR A 138 9.45 3.98 12.21
C THR A 138 10.85 4.13 11.60
N SER A 139 11.82 4.72 12.32
CA SER A 139 13.13 5.07 11.77
C SER A 139 14.19 3.97 11.93
N ARG A 140 14.13 3.17 12.99
CA ARG A 140 15.23 2.24 13.36
C ARG A 140 15.39 1.06 12.40
N HIS A 141 14.31 0.60 11.75
CA HIS A 141 14.32 -0.59 10.88
C HIS A 141 13.76 -0.29 9.48
N ARG A 142 14.05 0.90 8.95
CA ARG A 142 13.58 1.33 7.63
C ARG A 142 13.95 0.33 6.53
N LYS A 143 15.19 -0.17 6.51
CA LYS A 143 15.64 -1.16 5.52
C LYS A 143 14.81 -2.46 5.60
N LEU A 144 14.58 -2.96 6.83
CA LEU A 144 13.75 -4.15 7.03
C LEU A 144 12.31 -3.93 6.52
N ALA A 145 11.70 -2.79 6.86
CA ALA A 145 10.35 -2.47 6.36
C ALA A 145 10.30 -2.43 4.83
N MET A 146 11.31 -1.81 4.17
CA MET A 146 11.40 -1.79 2.72
C MET A 146 11.56 -3.18 2.12
N SER A 147 12.43 -4.02 2.71
CA SER A 147 12.59 -5.42 2.26
C SER A 147 11.29 -6.21 2.41
N LEU A 148 10.54 -5.99 3.50
CA LEU A 148 9.24 -6.62 3.69
C LEU A 148 8.20 -6.13 2.68
N TYR A 149 8.12 -4.82 2.39
CA TYR A 149 7.21 -4.30 1.36
C TYR A 149 7.50 -4.89 -0.02
N LEU A 150 8.77 -4.88 -0.44
CA LEU A 150 9.18 -5.43 -1.73
C LEU A 150 8.98 -6.95 -1.77
N GLY A 151 9.39 -7.67 -0.72
CA GLY A 151 9.19 -9.13 -0.62
C GLY A 151 7.73 -9.52 -0.68
N MET A 152 6.85 -8.81 0.05
CA MET A 152 5.40 -9.02 -0.05
C MET A 152 4.88 -8.69 -1.45
N GLY A 153 5.25 -7.54 -2.01
CA GLY A 153 4.77 -7.12 -3.34
C GLY A 153 5.14 -8.13 -4.44
N TRP A 154 6.36 -8.65 -4.41
CA TRP A 154 6.84 -9.61 -5.40
C TRP A 154 6.56 -11.08 -5.04
N SER A 155 5.93 -11.38 -3.90
CA SER A 155 5.52 -12.76 -3.56
C SER A 155 4.51 -13.36 -4.56
N ALA A 156 3.85 -12.53 -5.37
CA ALA A 156 3.04 -12.97 -6.52
C ALA A 156 3.81 -13.85 -7.51
N LEU A 157 5.13 -13.68 -7.61
CA LEU A 157 5.98 -14.51 -8.48
C LEU A 157 6.02 -15.98 -8.02
N ILE A 158 5.83 -16.26 -6.73
CA ILE A 158 5.77 -17.63 -6.18
C ILE A 158 4.54 -18.37 -6.73
N ILE A 159 3.46 -17.63 -6.95
CA ILE A 159 2.20 -18.15 -7.47
C ILE A 159 1.95 -17.72 -8.93
N ILE A 160 3.00 -17.39 -9.67
CA ILE A 160 2.88 -16.85 -11.04
C ILE A 160 2.13 -17.81 -11.98
N TRP A 161 2.36 -19.12 -11.81
CA TRP A 161 1.71 -20.11 -12.65
C TRP A 161 0.18 -20.13 -12.48
N PRO A 162 -0.38 -20.32 -11.26
CA PRO A 162 -1.83 -20.19 -11.08
C PRO A 162 -2.39 -18.81 -11.43
N LEU A 163 -1.60 -17.72 -11.28
CA LEU A 163 -2.02 -16.39 -11.74
C LEU A 163 -2.23 -16.37 -13.26
N ILE A 164 -1.25 -16.84 -14.05
CA ILE A 164 -1.35 -16.87 -15.52
C ILE A 164 -2.54 -17.71 -15.99
N LEU A 165 -2.83 -18.81 -15.29
CA LEU A 165 -3.92 -19.71 -15.70
C LEU A 165 -5.32 -19.21 -15.35
N LYS A 166 -5.46 -18.36 -14.31
CA LYS A 166 -6.77 -18.02 -13.73
C LYS A 166 -7.14 -16.54 -13.77
N VAL A 167 -6.17 -15.66 -14.04
CA VAL A 167 -6.36 -14.23 -14.06
C VAL A 167 -6.27 -13.72 -15.50
N PRO A 168 -7.19 -12.84 -15.96
CA PRO A 168 -7.15 -12.30 -17.30
C PRO A 168 -5.80 -11.63 -17.64
N PRO A 169 -5.29 -11.76 -18.88
CA PRO A 169 -4.00 -11.16 -19.26
C PRO A 169 -3.93 -9.65 -19.03
N THR A 170 -5.03 -8.94 -19.24
CA THR A 170 -5.15 -7.50 -18.98
C THR A 170 -4.99 -7.19 -17.49
N ALA A 171 -5.56 -8.01 -16.61
CA ALA A 171 -5.38 -7.85 -15.18
C ALA A 171 -3.94 -8.15 -14.74
N LEU A 172 -3.30 -9.18 -15.32
CA LEU A 172 -1.88 -9.49 -15.07
C LEU A 172 -0.97 -8.35 -15.50
N PHE A 173 -1.23 -7.74 -16.67
CA PHE A 173 -0.49 -6.55 -17.12
C PHE A 173 -0.55 -5.42 -16.08
N TRP A 174 -1.74 -5.10 -15.58
CA TRP A 174 -1.92 -4.04 -14.60
C TRP A 174 -1.31 -4.39 -13.24
N LEU A 175 -1.38 -5.67 -12.82
CA LEU A 175 -0.71 -6.13 -11.60
C LEU A 175 0.81 -5.93 -11.68
N PHE A 176 1.42 -6.34 -12.79
CA PHE A 176 2.85 -6.18 -13.00
C PHE A 176 3.24 -4.71 -13.10
N ALA A 177 2.50 -3.90 -13.85
CA ALA A 177 2.74 -2.45 -13.98
C ALA A 177 2.68 -1.75 -12.60
N GLY A 178 1.72 -2.13 -11.76
CA GLY A 178 1.62 -1.63 -10.39
C GLY A 178 2.84 -2.01 -9.53
N GLY A 179 3.28 -3.26 -9.58
CA GLY A 179 4.49 -3.73 -8.90
C GLY A 179 5.75 -2.98 -9.33
N VAL A 180 5.90 -2.72 -10.63
CA VAL A 180 7.00 -1.91 -11.19
C VAL A 180 6.91 -0.47 -10.69
N ALA A 181 5.72 0.15 -10.69
CA ALA A 181 5.52 1.51 -10.21
C ALA A 181 5.94 1.63 -8.74
N TYR A 182 5.44 0.76 -7.85
CA TYR A 182 5.85 0.78 -6.44
C TYR A 182 7.36 0.58 -6.26
N THR A 183 7.96 -0.33 -7.03
CA THR A 183 9.40 -0.61 -6.95
C THR A 183 10.23 0.60 -7.40
N ALA A 184 9.84 1.25 -8.48
CA ALA A 184 10.47 2.48 -8.96
C ALA A 184 10.35 3.60 -7.92
N GLY A 185 9.19 3.74 -7.28
CA GLY A 185 8.95 4.72 -6.24
C GLY A 185 9.88 4.56 -5.02
N VAL A 186 10.25 3.31 -4.66
CA VAL A 186 11.17 3.04 -3.55
C VAL A 186 12.51 3.75 -3.72
N LEU A 187 13.00 3.94 -4.96
CA LEU A 187 14.25 4.65 -5.23
C LEU A 187 14.22 6.09 -4.72
N PHE A 188 13.06 6.75 -4.85
CA PHE A 188 12.85 8.11 -4.36
C PHE A 188 12.63 8.14 -2.84
N PHE A 189 11.89 7.15 -2.33
CA PHE A 189 11.64 7.03 -0.89
C PHE A 189 12.92 6.81 -0.08
N VAL A 190 13.87 6.00 -0.56
CA VAL A 190 15.12 5.72 0.18
C VAL A 190 16.12 6.87 0.13
N ASN A 191 16.00 7.77 -0.84
CA ASN A 191 16.88 8.91 -1.00
C ASN A 191 16.38 10.14 -0.21
N GLU A 192 16.70 10.18 1.09
CA GLU A 192 16.28 11.27 1.99
C GLU A 192 16.87 12.65 1.63
N ARG A 193 17.89 12.72 0.77
CA ARG A 193 18.52 13.98 0.37
C ARG A 193 17.76 14.67 -0.77
N LEU A 194 16.95 13.91 -1.51
CA LEU A 194 16.23 14.42 -2.67
C LEU A 194 15.07 15.33 -2.21
N ARG A 195 15.12 16.59 -2.62
CA ARG A 195 14.01 17.53 -2.43
C ARG A 195 12.78 17.01 -3.18
N TYR A 196 11.61 17.03 -2.55
CA TYR A 196 10.37 16.43 -3.05
C TYR A 196 10.44 14.91 -3.32
N GLY A 197 11.49 14.20 -2.87
CA GLY A 197 11.61 12.76 -3.09
C GLY A 197 10.43 11.98 -2.49
N HIS A 198 9.91 12.42 -1.34
CA HIS A 198 8.75 11.80 -0.71
C HIS A 198 7.44 12.06 -1.50
N PHE A 199 7.28 13.26 -2.04
CA PHE A 199 6.16 13.56 -2.95
C PHE A 199 6.21 12.70 -4.21
N VAL A 200 7.38 12.54 -4.83
CA VAL A 200 7.53 11.66 -5.99
C VAL A 200 7.18 10.21 -5.63
N TRP A 201 7.59 9.74 -4.44
CA TRP A 201 7.15 8.44 -3.92
C TRP A 201 5.62 8.32 -3.86
N HIS A 202 4.92 9.35 -3.37
CA HIS A 202 3.45 9.38 -3.35
C HIS A 202 2.84 9.25 -4.76
N LEU A 203 3.43 9.88 -5.78
CA LEU A 203 2.96 9.75 -7.17
C LEU A 203 3.11 8.31 -7.67
N PHE A 204 4.20 7.63 -7.33
CA PHE A 204 4.38 6.21 -7.65
C PHE A 204 3.42 5.30 -6.88
N VAL A 205 3.08 5.64 -5.63
CA VAL A 205 2.04 4.94 -4.88
C VAL A 205 0.68 5.11 -5.54
N LEU A 206 0.31 6.32 -5.96
CA LEU A 206 -0.92 6.59 -6.71
C LEU A 206 -0.96 5.77 -8.02
N ALA A 207 0.12 5.79 -8.80
CA ALA A 207 0.21 5.03 -10.04
C ALA A 207 0.05 3.52 -9.79
N GLY A 208 0.78 2.97 -8.81
CA GLY A 208 0.69 1.55 -8.44
C GLY A 208 -0.70 1.14 -7.98
N THR A 209 -1.33 1.96 -7.13
CA THR A 209 -2.70 1.69 -6.65
C THR A 209 -3.72 1.79 -7.77
N SER A 210 -3.58 2.75 -8.68
CA SER A 210 -4.43 2.87 -9.87
C SER A 210 -4.29 1.65 -10.79
N CYS A 211 -3.06 1.17 -11.01
CA CYS A 211 -2.83 -0.06 -11.77
C CYS A 211 -3.53 -1.27 -11.11
N HIS A 212 -3.43 -1.41 -9.79
CA HIS A 212 -4.09 -2.51 -9.08
C HIS A 212 -5.63 -2.37 -9.09
N PHE A 213 -6.16 -1.16 -9.03
CA PHE A 213 -7.57 -0.90 -9.23
C PHE A 213 -8.04 -1.36 -10.63
N LEU A 214 -7.28 -0.99 -11.67
CA LEU A 214 -7.55 -1.42 -13.05
C LEU A 214 -7.41 -2.93 -13.23
N ALA A 215 -6.48 -3.57 -12.51
CA ALA A 215 -6.34 -5.02 -12.50
C ALA A 215 -7.59 -5.71 -11.95
N LEU A 216 -8.17 -5.19 -10.86
CA LEU A 216 -9.41 -5.72 -10.31
C LEU A 216 -10.59 -5.48 -11.23
N LEU A 217 -10.67 -4.29 -11.82
CA LEU A 217 -11.72 -3.97 -12.80
C LEU A 217 -11.64 -4.89 -14.03
N ALA A 218 -10.42 -5.20 -14.51
CA ALA A 218 -10.22 -6.15 -15.61
C ALA A 218 -10.59 -7.61 -15.24
N CYS A 219 -10.72 -7.95 -13.96
CA CYS A 219 -11.23 -9.25 -13.53
C CYS A 219 -12.76 -9.30 -13.50
N THR A 220 -13.46 -8.18 -13.69
CA THR A 220 -14.94 -8.13 -13.71
C THR A 220 -15.50 -8.11 -15.13
N ALA A 221 -14.65 -7.89 -16.14
CA ALA A 221 -14.99 -7.96 -17.56
C ALA A 221 -14.92 -9.41 -18.08
#